data_0a9b948495dc4dfffb10a833dbf82d0a
#
_entry.id   0a9b948495dc4dfffb10a833dbf82d0a
#
_cell.length_a   1.000
_cell.length_b   1.000
_cell.length_c   1.000
_cell.angle_alpha   90.00
_cell.angle_beta   90.00
_cell.angle_gamma   90.00
#
_symmetry.space_group_name_H-M   'P 1'
#
loop_
_entity.id
_entity.type
_entity.pdbx_description
1 polymer ?
#
loop_
_entity_poly.entity_id
_entity_poly.type
_entity_poly.pdbx_seq_one_letter_code
_entity_poly.pdbx_strand_id
1 'polypeptide(L)'
;MPTVPDLIALARAAASKHSLDPALVCAVIEQESSWDAHAIRYESSFRTRYVAPLGLPPTEEIARSISWGLMQVMGQVAREHAFAGKFLSALCDPAAGIDVGCAVLASKLAAAGNISQALTLWNGGANPNYAAEVLARATQYK
;
A
#
# COMPACT_ATOMS: atom_id res chain seq x y z
N MET A 1 15.45 -9.83 -11.75
CA MET A 1 14.09 -9.28 -11.57
C MET A 1 13.15 -10.38 -11.11
N PRO A 2 12.40 -10.20 -10.02
CA PRO A 2 11.42 -11.18 -9.60
C PRO A 2 10.29 -11.30 -10.63
N THR A 3 9.80 -12.52 -10.81
CA THR A 3 8.64 -12.78 -11.66
C THR A 3 7.34 -12.53 -10.87
N VAL A 4 6.20 -12.45 -11.56
CA VAL A 4 4.91 -12.32 -10.87
C VAL A 4 4.66 -13.47 -9.89
N PRO A 5 4.92 -14.76 -10.23
CA PRO A 5 4.85 -15.83 -9.24
C PRO A 5 5.73 -15.62 -8.01
N ASP A 6 6.94 -15.07 -8.17
CA ASP A 6 7.82 -14.75 -7.03
C ASP A 6 7.18 -13.67 -6.14
N LEU A 7 6.60 -12.65 -6.74
CA LEU A 7 5.93 -11.56 -6.03
C LEU A 7 4.68 -12.08 -5.30
N ILE A 8 3.93 -12.98 -5.90
CA ILE A 8 2.76 -13.62 -5.24
C ILE A 8 3.22 -14.39 -4.00
N ALA A 9 4.33 -15.13 -4.09
CA ALA A 9 4.87 -15.86 -2.95
C ALA A 9 5.27 -14.91 -1.80
N LEU A 10 5.93 -13.80 -2.12
CA LEU A 10 6.26 -12.76 -1.15
C LEU A 10 5.00 -12.16 -0.51
N ALA A 11 4.00 -11.85 -1.32
CA ALA A 11 2.74 -11.29 -0.83
C ALA A 11 2.02 -12.24 0.13
N ARG A 12 1.97 -13.54 -0.20
CA ARG A 12 1.34 -14.55 0.65
C ARG A 12 2.07 -14.69 1.99
N ALA A 13 3.39 -14.70 1.98
CA ALA A 13 4.20 -14.80 3.20
C ALA A 13 3.99 -13.56 4.09
N ALA A 14 4.02 -12.36 3.52
CA ALA A 14 3.79 -11.14 4.28
C ALA A 14 2.36 -11.06 4.83
N ALA A 15 1.36 -11.47 4.06
CA ALA A 15 -0.02 -11.54 4.51
C ALA A 15 -0.14 -12.41 5.76
N SER A 16 0.45 -13.60 5.74
CA SER A 16 0.44 -14.53 6.88
C SER A 16 1.15 -13.93 8.10
N LYS A 17 2.28 -13.26 7.91
CA LYS A 17 3.00 -12.56 8.98
C LYS A 17 2.12 -11.51 9.67
N HIS A 18 1.30 -10.81 8.92
CA HIS A 18 0.41 -9.75 9.44
C HIS A 18 -1.01 -10.24 9.73
N SER A 19 -1.26 -11.54 9.73
CA SER A 19 -2.59 -12.15 9.97
C SER A 19 -3.67 -11.66 8.99
N LEU A 20 -3.27 -11.42 7.75
CA LEU A 20 -4.17 -11.04 6.67
C LEU A 20 -4.45 -12.24 5.75
N ASP A 21 -5.60 -12.21 5.08
CA ASP A 21 -5.90 -13.17 4.02
C ASP A 21 -4.93 -12.97 2.85
N PRO A 22 -4.14 -14.00 2.48
CA PRO A 22 -3.21 -13.89 1.36
C PRO A 22 -3.87 -13.51 0.04
N ALA A 23 -5.06 -14.00 -0.23
CA ALA A 23 -5.81 -13.65 -1.45
C ALA A 23 -6.18 -12.16 -1.47
N LEU A 24 -6.53 -11.59 -0.32
CA LEU A 24 -6.84 -10.17 -0.19
C LEU A 24 -5.62 -9.31 -0.53
N VAL A 25 -4.45 -9.64 0.02
CA VAL A 25 -3.21 -8.88 -0.22
C VAL A 25 -2.83 -8.95 -1.70
N CYS A 26 -2.90 -10.12 -2.33
CA CYS A 26 -2.64 -10.26 -3.76
C CYS A 26 -3.61 -9.40 -4.59
N ALA A 27 -4.89 -9.38 -4.22
CA ALA A 27 -5.89 -8.59 -4.91
C ALA A 27 -5.63 -7.08 -4.79
N VAL A 28 -5.21 -6.61 -3.63
CA VAL A 28 -4.82 -5.21 -3.43
C VAL A 28 -3.62 -4.85 -4.31
N ILE A 29 -2.60 -5.69 -4.34
CA ILE A 29 -1.42 -5.45 -5.19
C ILE A 29 -1.81 -5.37 -6.67
N GLU A 30 -2.64 -6.29 -7.14
CA GLU A 30 -3.11 -6.27 -8.53
C GLU A 30 -3.88 -4.98 -8.81
N GLN A 31 -4.78 -4.58 -7.92
CA GLN A 31 -5.59 -3.36 -8.05
C GLN A 31 -4.71 -2.10 -8.08
N GLU A 32 -3.69 -2.04 -7.22
CA GLU A 32 -2.88 -0.83 -7.04
C GLU A 32 -1.80 -0.66 -8.10
N SER A 33 -1.13 -1.72 -8.50
CA SER A 33 0.06 -1.64 -9.34
C SER A 33 0.10 -2.60 -10.50
N SER A 34 -0.84 -3.53 -10.61
CA SER A 34 -0.77 -4.64 -11.56
C SER A 34 0.57 -5.39 -11.46
N TRP A 35 1.04 -5.59 -10.23
CA TRP A 35 2.30 -6.26 -9.92
C TRP A 35 3.57 -5.53 -10.40
N ASP A 36 3.48 -4.21 -10.64
CA ASP A 36 4.65 -3.39 -10.95
C ASP A 36 5.28 -2.85 -9.67
N ALA A 37 6.43 -3.42 -9.29
CA ALA A 37 7.16 -3.02 -8.08
C ALA A 37 7.68 -1.58 -8.15
N HIS A 38 7.86 -1.03 -9.35
CA HIS A 38 8.38 0.31 -9.57
C HIS A 38 7.28 1.35 -9.82
N ALA A 39 6.01 0.98 -9.67
CA ALA A 39 4.92 1.92 -9.81
C ALA A 39 5.04 3.02 -8.75
N ILE A 40 4.97 4.27 -9.19
CA ILE A 40 4.96 5.44 -8.30
C ILE A 40 3.92 6.44 -8.82
N ARG A 41 3.29 7.16 -7.90
CA ARG A 41 2.33 8.19 -8.26
C ARG A 41 2.43 9.39 -7.33
N TYR A 42 2.72 10.56 -7.89
CA TYR A 42 2.73 11.82 -7.14
C TYR A 42 1.30 12.35 -6.97
N GLU A 43 0.96 12.72 -5.73
CA GLU A 43 -0.36 13.24 -5.37
C GLU A 43 -0.25 14.67 -4.86
N SER A 44 -0.46 15.64 -5.75
CA SER A 44 -0.30 17.07 -5.42
C SER A 44 -1.28 17.55 -4.35
N SER A 45 -2.53 17.10 -4.42
CA SER A 45 -3.56 17.46 -3.42
C SER A 45 -3.23 16.91 -2.04
N PHE A 46 -2.74 15.68 -1.99
CA PHE A 46 -2.30 15.06 -0.74
C PHE A 46 -1.11 15.84 -0.14
N ARG A 47 -0.16 16.23 -0.99
CA ARG A 47 0.98 17.06 -0.56
C ARG A 47 0.51 18.36 0.08
N THR A 48 -0.35 19.11 -0.59
CA THR A 48 -0.85 20.40 -0.10
C THR A 48 -1.57 20.25 1.23
N ARG A 49 -2.39 19.22 1.37
CA ARG A 49 -3.25 19.05 2.55
C ARG A 49 -2.52 18.46 3.75
N TYR A 50 -1.68 17.45 3.54
CA TYR A 50 -1.16 16.63 4.65
C TYR A 50 0.35 16.71 4.83
N VAL A 51 1.13 17.09 3.83
CA VAL A 51 2.58 17.00 3.88
C VAL A 51 3.24 18.38 3.96
N ALA A 52 2.88 19.30 3.09
CA ALA A 52 3.46 20.64 3.09
C ALA A 52 3.38 21.37 4.44
N PRO A 53 2.28 21.26 5.21
CA PRO A 53 2.18 21.91 6.53
C PRO A 53 3.21 21.40 7.56
N LEU A 54 3.85 20.26 7.32
CA LEU A 54 4.82 19.67 8.25
C LEU A 54 6.19 20.37 8.23
N GLY A 55 6.47 21.19 7.23
CA GLY A 55 7.73 21.94 7.15
C GLY A 55 8.97 21.08 6.95
N LEU A 56 8.85 20.00 6.20
CA LEU A 56 9.92 19.03 5.94
C LEU A 56 10.95 19.57 4.92
N PRO A 57 12.18 19.00 4.88
CA PRO A 57 13.09 19.26 3.77
C PRO A 57 12.41 18.90 2.43
N PRO A 58 12.72 19.63 1.34
CA PRO A 58 11.97 19.51 0.06
C PRO A 58 11.89 18.08 -0.50
N THR A 59 12.99 17.34 -0.46
CA THR A 59 12.99 15.96 -1.00
C THR A 59 12.10 15.03 -0.19
N GLU A 60 12.14 15.13 1.14
CA GLU A 60 11.27 14.32 2.01
C GLU A 60 9.80 14.73 1.84
N GLU A 61 9.50 16.01 1.69
CA GLU A 61 8.15 16.49 1.44
C GLU A 61 7.58 15.88 0.15
N ILE A 62 8.34 15.90 -0.94
CA ILE A 62 7.93 15.33 -2.21
C ILE A 62 7.76 13.81 -2.08
N ALA A 63 8.75 13.12 -1.48
CA ALA A 63 8.71 11.67 -1.33
C ALA A 63 7.52 11.19 -0.49
N ARG A 64 7.16 11.92 0.57
CA ARG A 64 5.97 11.61 1.38
C ARG A 64 4.66 11.84 0.63
N SER A 65 4.71 12.59 -0.46
CA SER A 65 3.55 12.89 -1.30
C SER A 65 3.41 11.94 -2.51
N ILE A 66 4.24 10.90 -2.55
CA ILE A 66 4.23 9.86 -3.59
C ILE A 66 3.72 8.56 -2.98
N SER A 67 2.87 7.85 -3.73
CA SER A 67 2.54 6.44 -3.43
C SER A 67 3.56 5.54 -4.11
N TRP A 68 4.04 4.51 -3.38
CA TRP A 68 5.21 3.73 -3.75
C TRP A 68 4.94 2.24 -3.91
N GLY A 69 5.38 1.68 -5.01
CA GLY A 69 5.57 0.24 -5.18
C GLY A 69 4.29 -0.58 -5.32
N LEU A 70 4.41 -1.85 -5.01
CA LEU A 70 3.35 -2.84 -5.26
C LEU A 70 2.02 -2.52 -4.60
N MET A 71 2.02 -2.04 -3.36
CA MET A 71 0.79 -1.72 -2.64
C MET A 71 0.45 -0.23 -2.65
N GLN A 72 1.23 0.59 -3.35
CA GLN A 72 0.97 2.03 -3.50
C GLN A 72 0.75 2.75 -2.16
N VAL A 73 1.60 2.47 -1.18
CA VAL A 73 1.55 3.15 0.11
C VAL A 73 2.10 4.57 -0.04
N MET A 74 1.34 5.57 0.42
CA MET A 74 1.83 6.94 0.46
C MET A 74 3.04 7.03 1.40
N GLY A 75 4.08 7.75 0.98
CA GLY A 75 5.28 7.91 1.80
C GLY A 75 4.99 8.47 3.19
N GLN A 76 4.07 9.44 3.31
CA GLN A 76 3.62 9.96 4.60
C GLN A 76 3.03 8.86 5.49
N VAL A 77 2.19 8.01 4.92
CA VAL A 77 1.57 6.90 5.66
C VAL A 77 2.62 5.90 6.11
N ALA A 78 3.59 5.59 5.26
CA ALA A 78 4.71 4.71 5.63
C ALA A 78 5.48 5.27 6.83
N ARG A 79 5.76 6.57 6.85
CA ARG A 79 6.43 7.23 7.99
C ARG A 79 5.59 7.14 9.26
N GLU A 80 4.29 7.31 9.16
CA GLU A 80 3.36 7.17 10.30
C GLU A 80 3.30 5.74 10.84
N HIS A 81 3.61 4.74 10.01
CA HIS A 81 3.71 3.34 10.39
C HIS A 81 5.16 2.91 10.68
N ALA A 82 5.99 3.84 11.13
CA ALA A 82 7.35 3.61 11.61
C ALA A 82 8.34 3.09 10.56
N PHE A 83 8.09 3.33 9.27
CA PHE A 83 9.09 3.03 8.25
C PHE A 83 10.27 4.00 8.42
N ALA A 84 11.39 3.46 8.88
CA ALA A 84 12.59 4.23 9.26
C ALA A 84 13.65 4.28 8.15
N GLY A 85 13.42 3.63 7.01
CA GLY A 85 14.35 3.64 5.89
C GLY A 85 14.67 5.08 5.45
N LYS A 86 15.96 5.37 5.20
CA LYS A 86 16.39 6.71 4.86
C LYS A 86 15.69 7.25 3.62
N PHE A 87 15.49 6.40 2.64
CA PHE A 87 14.86 6.77 1.36
C PHE A 87 13.52 6.06 1.20
N LEU A 88 12.45 6.83 0.98
CA LEU A 88 11.12 6.26 0.73
C LEU A 88 11.05 5.44 -0.56
N SER A 89 11.94 5.71 -1.52
CA SER A 89 12.06 4.89 -2.73
C SER A 89 12.40 3.42 -2.43
N ALA A 90 12.91 3.11 -1.25
CA ALA A 90 13.11 1.72 -0.81
C ALA A 90 11.80 0.92 -0.73
N LEU A 91 10.65 1.60 -0.69
CA LEU A 91 9.34 0.93 -0.76
C LEU A 91 9.06 0.31 -2.14
N CYS A 92 9.86 0.61 -3.16
CA CYS A 92 9.84 -0.10 -4.43
C CYS A 92 10.54 -1.47 -4.35
N ASP A 93 11.32 -1.74 -3.30
CA ASP A 93 11.76 -3.09 -3.03
C ASP A 93 10.53 -3.94 -2.65
N PRO A 94 10.28 -5.07 -3.36
CA PRO A 94 9.06 -5.85 -3.13
C PRO A 94 8.84 -6.26 -1.67
N ALA A 95 9.87 -6.76 -1.01
CA ALA A 95 9.75 -7.21 0.38
C ALA A 95 9.39 -6.04 1.31
N ALA A 96 10.07 -4.91 1.19
CA ALA A 96 9.82 -3.73 2.02
C ALA A 96 8.44 -3.13 1.76
N GLY A 97 8.08 -2.96 0.49
CA GLY A 97 6.79 -2.36 0.11
C GLY A 97 5.59 -3.20 0.54
N ILE A 98 5.68 -4.51 0.37
CA ILE A 98 4.61 -5.42 0.79
C ILE A 98 4.50 -5.48 2.32
N ASP A 99 5.62 -5.54 3.04
CA ASP A 99 5.59 -5.59 4.50
C ASP A 99 4.94 -4.35 5.09
N VAL A 100 5.34 -3.17 4.65
CA VAL A 100 4.73 -1.90 5.10
C VAL A 100 3.26 -1.83 4.70
N GLY A 101 2.94 -2.20 3.46
CA GLY A 101 1.55 -2.21 2.98
C GLY A 101 0.66 -3.13 3.79
N CYS A 102 1.12 -4.32 4.13
CA CYS A 102 0.39 -5.26 4.99
C CYS A 102 0.18 -4.70 6.39
N ALA A 103 1.19 -4.05 6.98
CA ALA A 103 1.06 -3.42 8.29
C ALA A 103 -0.03 -2.32 8.28
N VAL A 104 -0.04 -1.48 7.24
CA VAL A 104 -1.06 -0.44 7.07
C VAL A 104 -2.44 -1.05 6.89
N LEU A 105 -2.58 -2.06 6.03
CA LEU A 105 -3.86 -2.72 5.78
C LEU A 105 -4.41 -3.40 7.04
N ALA A 106 -3.55 -4.08 7.80
CA ALA A 106 -3.93 -4.68 9.07
C ALA A 106 -4.44 -3.64 10.06
N SER A 107 -3.81 -2.46 10.11
CA SER A 107 -4.25 -1.33 10.94
C SER A 107 -5.64 -0.82 10.51
N LYS A 108 -5.88 -0.70 9.19
CA LYS A 108 -7.20 -0.30 8.67
C LYS A 108 -8.26 -1.33 9.02
N LEU A 109 -7.95 -2.62 8.92
CA LEU A 109 -8.88 -3.69 9.26
C LEU A 109 -9.23 -3.68 10.75
N ALA A 110 -8.25 -3.46 11.61
CA ALA A 110 -8.48 -3.35 13.05
C ALA A 110 -9.38 -2.16 13.39
N ALA A 111 -9.19 -1.02 12.72
CA ALA A 111 -10.00 0.17 12.94
C ALA A 111 -11.43 0.04 12.40
N ALA A 112 -11.60 -0.61 11.24
CA ALA A 112 -12.88 -0.72 10.56
C ALA A 112 -13.77 -1.86 11.07
N GLY A 113 -13.16 -2.95 11.50
CA GLY A 113 -13.87 -4.15 11.98
C GLY A 113 -14.37 -5.10 10.89
N ASN A 114 -14.36 -4.70 9.62
CA ASN A 114 -14.65 -5.59 8.50
C ASN A 114 -13.84 -5.23 7.25
N ILE A 115 -13.69 -6.20 6.35
CA ILE A 115 -12.82 -6.06 5.16
C ILE A 115 -13.31 -4.95 4.22
N SER A 116 -14.60 -4.88 3.94
CA SER A 116 -15.14 -3.89 3.00
C SER A 116 -14.87 -2.46 3.46
N GLN A 117 -15.10 -2.16 4.75
CA GLN A 117 -14.81 -0.84 5.30
C GLN A 117 -13.30 -0.56 5.37
N ALA A 118 -12.50 -1.58 5.68
CA ALA A 118 -11.05 -1.44 5.68
C ALA A 118 -10.51 -1.05 4.30
N LEU A 119 -11.02 -1.67 3.25
CA LEU A 119 -10.66 -1.34 1.87
C LEU A 119 -11.11 0.08 1.48
N THR A 120 -12.26 0.51 1.94
CA THR A 120 -12.72 1.88 1.74
C THR A 120 -11.77 2.88 2.43
N LEU A 121 -11.37 2.60 3.67
CA LEU A 121 -10.39 3.42 4.38
C LEU A 121 -9.03 3.40 3.71
N TRP A 122 -8.60 2.25 3.22
CA TRP A 122 -7.35 2.10 2.48
C TRP A 122 -7.32 3.01 1.25
N ASN A 123 -8.39 3.01 0.47
CA ASN A 123 -8.50 3.82 -0.75
C ASN A 123 -8.73 5.32 -0.46
N GLY A 124 -9.15 5.69 0.74
CA GLY A 124 -9.49 7.06 1.09
C GLY A 124 -10.82 7.54 0.50
N GLY A 125 -11.63 6.65 -0.04
CA GLY A 125 -12.97 6.95 -0.58
C GLY A 125 -12.97 7.54 -2.00
N ALA A 126 -11.82 7.61 -2.67
CA ALA A 126 -11.73 8.17 -4.02
C ALA A 126 -12.46 7.34 -5.08
N ASN A 127 -12.48 6.01 -4.91
CA ASN A 127 -13.19 5.08 -5.77
C ASN A 127 -14.29 4.37 -4.97
N PRO A 128 -15.57 4.70 -5.18
CA PRO A 128 -16.67 4.08 -4.42
C PRO A 128 -16.83 2.58 -4.68
N ASN A 129 -16.24 2.07 -5.77
CA ASN A 129 -16.29 0.65 -6.13
C ASN A 129 -15.04 -0.13 -5.71
N TYR A 130 -14.10 0.51 -5.03
CA TYR A 130 -12.80 -0.08 -4.72
C TYR A 130 -12.92 -1.41 -3.98
N ALA A 131 -13.68 -1.45 -2.91
CA ALA A 131 -13.85 -2.67 -2.12
C ALA A 131 -14.42 -3.82 -2.97
N ALA A 132 -15.45 -3.56 -3.76
CA ALA A 132 -16.05 -4.57 -4.63
C ALA A 132 -15.07 -5.07 -5.70
N GLU A 133 -14.30 -4.17 -6.30
CA GLU A 133 -13.29 -4.53 -7.30
C GLU A 133 -12.19 -5.41 -6.70
N VAL A 134 -11.66 -5.05 -5.54
CA VAL A 134 -10.63 -5.85 -4.85
C VAL A 134 -11.16 -7.22 -4.45
N LEU A 135 -12.35 -7.28 -3.88
CA LEU A 135 -12.95 -8.56 -3.47
C LEU A 135 -13.22 -9.48 -4.67
N ALA A 136 -13.60 -8.92 -5.81
CA ALA A 136 -13.74 -9.70 -7.05
C ALA A 136 -12.39 -10.27 -7.51
N ARG A 137 -11.32 -9.47 -7.47
CA ARG A 137 -9.96 -9.94 -7.81
C ARG A 137 -9.48 -11.02 -6.85
N ALA A 138 -9.82 -10.92 -5.56
CA ALA A 138 -9.39 -11.88 -4.55
C ALA A 138 -9.85 -13.32 -4.86
N THR A 139 -10.95 -13.48 -5.56
CA THR A 139 -11.44 -14.83 -5.94
C THR A 139 -10.46 -15.59 -6.83
N GLN A 140 -9.61 -14.88 -7.57
CA GLN A 140 -8.60 -15.48 -8.46
C GLN A 140 -7.37 -15.99 -7.71
N TYR A 141 -7.20 -15.60 -6.45
CA TYR A 141 -6.03 -15.95 -5.65
C TYR A 141 -6.32 -16.97 -4.54
N LYS A 142 -7.55 -17.44 -4.47
CA LYS A 142 -7.99 -18.46 -3.47
C LYS A 142 -7.59 -19.88 -3.84
#